data_b67c9f05fe9a6d0c27d9598fc20b2207
#
_entry.id   b67c9f05fe9a6d0c27d9598fc20b2207
#
_cell.length_a   1.000
_cell.length_b   1.000
_cell.length_c   1.000
_cell.angle_alpha   90.00
_cell.angle_beta   90.00
_cell.angle_gamma   90.00
#
_symmetry.space_group_name_H-M   'P 1'
#
loop_
_entity.id
_entity.type
_entity.pdbx_description
1 polymer ?
#
loop_
_entity_poly.entity_id
_entity_poly.type
_entity_poly.pdbx_seq_one_letter_code
_entity_poly.pdbx_strand_id
1 'polypeptide(L)'
;MNMDRDKKREMTRVDSAVIFSGQEMPTVDIALMSRVIYLTFNTTVHTVEEKKKFNDLAVIRQMGVQHLTDQILACRQTFQATFCDNYLKVLTELQDTFEVNGEQIEDRIWRNWSVLLATYRTLKNVLNLPWEYEDMRKLYTEGIRRQNAEVTSNSDMGDFWSIVNWLYQNEFIFEGFDFMLRPVKRLKARRGQDVVE
;
A
#
# COMPACT_ATOMS: atom_id res chain seq x y z
N MET A 1 -36.28 15.54 29.62
CA MET A 1 -35.64 14.46 28.86
C MET A 1 -34.12 14.64 28.98
N ASN A 2 -33.51 14.02 30.01
CA ASN A 2 -32.09 14.17 30.33
C ASN A 2 -31.31 13.25 29.37
N MET A 3 -30.57 13.86 28.47
CA MET A 3 -29.56 13.11 27.66
C MET A 3 -28.37 12.80 28.58
N ASP A 4 -28.16 11.53 28.81
CA ASP A 4 -27.03 10.97 29.55
C ASP A 4 -25.72 11.40 28.88
N ARG A 5 -24.99 12.31 29.55
CA ARG A 5 -23.71 12.85 29.09
C ARG A 5 -22.50 11.97 29.40
N ASP A 6 -22.72 10.83 30.03
CA ASP A 6 -21.65 9.92 30.47
C ASP A 6 -21.49 8.67 29.57
N LYS A 7 -21.44 8.85 28.26
CA LYS A 7 -20.83 7.81 27.41
C LYS A 7 -19.32 7.86 27.61
N LYS A 8 -18.80 7.15 28.60
CA LYS A 8 -17.38 6.80 28.67
C LYS A 8 -16.99 6.19 27.35
N ARG A 9 -16.07 6.86 26.62
CA ARG A 9 -15.41 6.25 25.45
C ARG A 9 -14.61 5.07 25.96
N GLU A 10 -15.08 3.87 25.75
CA GLU A 10 -14.28 2.66 25.89
C GLU A 10 -13.25 2.67 24.77
N MET A 11 -11.99 2.90 25.12
CA MET A 11 -10.86 2.75 24.18
C MET A 11 -10.38 1.31 24.25
N THR A 12 -10.76 0.52 23.27
CA THR A 12 -10.20 -0.82 23.10
C THR A 12 -8.94 -0.71 22.26
N ARG A 13 -7.83 -1.22 22.79
CA ARG A 13 -6.57 -1.30 22.04
C ARG A 13 -6.71 -2.35 20.95
N VAL A 14 -6.47 -1.97 19.69
CA VAL A 14 -6.47 -2.88 18.56
C VAL A 14 -5.01 -3.27 18.26
N ASP A 15 -4.65 -4.49 18.62
CA ASP A 15 -3.30 -5.05 18.41
C ASP A 15 -3.25 -5.97 17.16
N SER A 16 -4.21 -5.85 16.25
CA SER A 16 -4.32 -6.68 15.04
C SER A 16 -3.93 -5.90 13.80
N ALA A 17 -3.19 -6.56 12.91
CA ALA A 17 -3.00 -6.06 11.56
C ALA A 17 -4.30 -6.21 10.75
N VAL A 18 -4.63 -5.22 9.93
CA VAL A 18 -5.82 -5.24 9.08
C VAL A 18 -5.40 -5.32 7.63
N ILE A 19 -5.99 -6.23 6.88
CA ILE A 19 -5.79 -6.40 5.43
C ILE A 19 -7.12 -6.08 4.76
N PHE A 20 -7.09 -5.15 3.81
CA PHE A 20 -8.23 -4.81 2.97
C PHE A 20 -7.95 -5.28 1.55
N SER A 21 -8.99 -5.73 0.86
CA SER A 21 -8.95 -5.98 -0.59
C SER A 21 -10.13 -5.29 -1.25
N GLY A 22 -9.90 -4.70 -2.43
CA GLY A 22 -10.93 -3.99 -3.17
C GLY A 22 -10.56 -3.90 -4.66
N GLN A 23 -11.50 -3.46 -5.47
CA GLN A 23 -11.28 -3.23 -6.91
C GLN A 23 -10.83 -1.81 -7.19
N GLU A 24 -11.09 -0.88 -6.27
CA GLU A 24 -10.76 0.53 -6.41
C GLU A 24 -9.92 0.98 -5.22
N MET A 25 -9.04 1.92 -5.50
CA MET A 25 -8.18 2.53 -4.50
C MET A 25 -8.95 3.67 -3.81
N PRO A 26 -8.93 3.78 -2.48
CA PRO A 26 -9.49 4.92 -1.79
C PRO A 26 -8.57 6.14 -1.98
N THR A 27 -8.67 6.79 -3.14
CA THR A 27 -7.82 7.94 -3.53
C THR A 27 -8.12 9.23 -2.75
N VAL A 28 -9.24 9.26 -2.02
CA VAL A 28 -9.74 10.47 -1.36
C VAL A 28 -8.98 10.83 -0.07
N ASP A 29 -8.32 9.86 0.58
CA ASP A 29 -7.59 10.10 1.84
C ASP A 29 -6.10 9.80 1.69
N ILE A 30 -5.34 10.84 1.32
CA ILE A 30 -3.88 10.80 1.18
C ILE A 30 -3.22 10.41 2.51
N ALA A 31 -3.77 10.88 3.64
CA ALA A 31 -3.24 10.56 4.95
C ALA A 31 -3.41 9.08 5.31
N LEU A 32 -4.46 8.43 4.83
CA LEU A 32 -4.63 6.99 4.92
C LEU A 32 -3.65 6.27 4.00
N MET A 33 -3.49 6.75 2.76
CA MET A 33 -2.61 6.12 1.76
C MET A 33 -1.15 6.09 2.18
N SER A 34 -0.67 7.11 2.89
CA SER A 34 0.70 7.11 3.42
C SER A 34 0.90 6.17 4.63
N ARG A 35 -0.20 5.71 5.27
CA ARG A 35 -0.16 4.84 6.46
C ARG A 35 -0.35 3.36 6.16
N VAL A 36 -0.82 3.01 4.99
CA VAL A 36 -1.01 1.62 4.55
C VAL A 36 0.12 1.18 3.66
N ILE A 37 0.27 -0.13 3.49
CA ILE A 37 1.10 -0.71 2.43
C ILE A 37 0.13 -1.10 1.32
N TYR A 38 0.32 -0.48 0.17
CA TYR A 38 -0.57 -0.64 -0.97
C TYR A 38 0.05 -1.56 -2.02
N LEU A 39 -0.66 -2.65 -2.31
CA LEU A 39 -0.24 -3.64 -3.30
C LEU A 39 -1.24 -3.67 -4.46
N THR A 40 -0.75 -3.43 -5.67
CA THR A 40 -1.55 -3.49 -6.88
C THR A 40 -1.34 -4.82 -7.59
N PHE A 41 -2.44 -5.49 -7.91
CA PHE A 41 -2.44 -6.72 -8.69
C PHE A 41 -3.13 -6.46 -10.03
N ASN A 42 -2.37 -6.58 -11.11
CA ASN A 42 -2.91 -6.42 -12.44
C ASN A 42 -3.52 -7.74 -12.93
N THR A 43 -4.64 -7.65 -13.64
CA THR A 43 -5.21 -8.80 -14.35
C THR A 43 -4.31 -9.15 -15.54
N THR A 44 -3.73 -10.33 -15.52
CA THR A 44 -2.95 -10.87 -16.65
C THR A 44 -3.73 -12.01 -17.31
N VAL A 45 -3.46 -12.22 -18.59
CA VAL A 45 -3.98 -13.41 -19.28
C VAL A 45 -3.18 -14.61 -18.79
N HIS A 46 -3.85 -15.50 -18.07
CA HIS A 46 -3.21 -16.67 -17.50
C HIS A 46 -3.04 -17.79 -18.53
N THR A 47 -1.86 -18.40 -18.53
CA THR A 47 -1.57 -19.61 -19.30
C THR A 47 -2.33 -20.83 -18.73
N VAL A 48 -2.40 -21.90 -19.52
CA VAL A 48 -3.02 -23.16 -19.06
C VAL A 48 -2.30 -23.73 -17.85
N GLU A 49 -0.97 -23.60 -17.81
CA GLU A 49 -0.15 -24.07 -16.68
C GLU A 49 -0.40 -23.28 -15.40
N GLU A 50 -0.54 -21.96 -15.49
CA GLU A 50 -0.87 -21.10 -14.34
C GLU A 50 -2.26 -21.42 -13.79
N LYS A 51 -3.25 -21.66 -14.66
CA LYS A 51 -4.58 -22.12 -14.26
C LYS A 51 -4.52 -23.47 -13.53
N LYS A 52 -3.67 -24.41 -13.99
CA LYS A 52 -3.47 -25.69 -13.32
C LYS A 52 -2.88 -25.48 -11.92
N LYS A 53 -1.83 -24.66 -11.78
CA LYS A 53 -1.23 -24.33 -10.47
C LYS A 53 -2.24 -23.67 -9.54
N PHE A 54 -3.13 -22.83 -10.06
CA PHE A 54 -4.21 -22.22 -9.28
C PHE A 54 -5.20 -23.28 -8.75
N ASN A 55 -5.54 -24.28 -9.58
CA ASN A 55 -6.39 -25.39 -9.14
C ASN A 55 -5.68 -26.25 -8.08
N ASP A 56 -4.36 -26.50 -8.21
CA ASP A 56 -3.57 -27.20 -7.20
C ASP A 56 -3.58 -26.44 -5.86
N LEU A 57 -3.55 -25.10 -5.90
CA LEU A 57 -3.70 -24.28 -4.70
C LEU A 57 -5.06 -24.48 -4.02
N ALA A 58 -6.14 -24.68 -4.79
CA ALA A 58 -7.46 -24.97 -4.23
C ALA A 58 -7.48 -26.31 -3.46
N VAL A 59 -6.76 -27.31 -3.96
CA VAL A 59 -6.59 -28.61 -3.27
C VAL A 59 -5.82 -28.42 -1.95
N ILE A 60 -4.70 -27.69 -1.97
CA ILE A 60 -3.92 -27.38 -0.77
C ILE A 60 -4.79 -26.65 0.27
N ARG A 61 -5.63 -25.72 -0.17
CA ARG A 61 -6.56 -25.00 0.70
C ARG A 61 -7.56 -25.94 1.38
N GLN A 62 -8.06 -26.95 0.66
CA GLN A 62 -8.97 -27.96 1.24
C GLN A 62 -8.27 -28.87 2.25
N MET A 63 -6.99 -29.20 2.02
CA MET A 63 -6.18 -30.00 2.96
C MET A 63 -5.84 -29.23 4.24
N GLY A 64 -5.95 -27.91 4.22
CA GLY A 64 -5.60 -27.02 5.32
C GLY A 64 -4.12 -26.63 5.32
N VAL A 65 -3.84 -25.41 5.76
CA VAL A 65 -2.50 -24.84 5.83
C VAL A 65 -2.05 -24.57 7.27
N GLN A 66 -2.66 -25.22 8.24
CA GLN A 66 -2.40 -25.02 9.68
C GLN A 66 -0.92 -25.21 10.00
N HIS A 67 -0.27 -26.21 9.39
CA HIS A 67 1.16 -26.48 9.59
C HIS A 67 2.07 -25.29 9.23
N LEU A 68 1.68 -24.46 8.27
CA LEU A 68 2.42 -23.22 7.94
C LEU A 68 2.28 -22.19 9.05
N THR A 69 1.08 -22.06 9.60
CA THR A 69 0.82 -21.16 10.74
C THR A 69 1.64 -21.61 11.95
N ASP A 70 1.67 -22.91 12.24
CA ASP A 70 2.45 -23.46 13.36
C ASP A 70 3.96 -23.21 13.17
N GLN A 71 4.48 -23.36 11.96
CA GLN A 71 5.89 -23.05 11.65
C GLN A 71 6.19 -21.55 11.86
N ILE A 72 5.31 -20.66 11.42
CA ILE A 72 5.47 -19.22 11.62
C ILE A 72 5.42 -18.88 13.11
N LEU A 73 4.49 -19.46 13.87
CA LEU A 73 4.38 -19.25 15.31
C LEU A 73 5.61 -19.77 16.08
N ALA A 74 6.21 -20.89 15.63
CA ALA A 74 7.45 -21.42 16.18
C ALA A 74 8.65 -20.44 16.02
N CYS A 75 8.61 -19.56 15.01
CA CYS A 75 9.64 -18.54 14.81
C CYS A 75 9.56 -17.35 15.77
N ARG A 76 8.54 -17.30 16.65
CA ARG A 76 8.25 -16.14 17.50
C ARG A 76 9.45 -15.68 18.33
N GLN A 77 10.19 -16.58 18.95
CA GLN A 77 11.34 -16.23 19.80
C GLN A 77 12.47 -15.62 18.96
N THR A 78 12.79 -16.23 17.82
CA THR A 78 13.79 -15.69 16.88
C THR A 78 13.37 -14.32 16.37
N PHE A 79 12.09 -14.18 16.03
CA PHE A 79 11.54 -12.90 15.57
C PHE A 79 11.69 -11.80 16.64
N GLN A 80 11.30 -12.08 17.88
CA GLN A 80 11.43 -11.12 18.99
C GLN A 80 12.89 -10.73 19.27
N ALA A 81 13.82 -11.66 19.10
CA ALA A 81 15.25 -11.42 19.37
C ALA A 81 15.94 -10.61 18.28
N THR A 82 15.52 -10.73 17.00
CA THR A 82 16.33 -10.22 15.86
C THR A 82 15.61 -9.23 14.97
N PHE A 83 14.30 -9.08 15.12
CA PHE A 83 13.50 -8.20 14.24
C PHE A 83 13.94 -6.74 14.30
N CYS A 84 14.15 -6.19 15.51
CA CYS A 84 14.53 -4.77 15.66
C CYS A 84 15.86 -4.45 14.96
N ASP A 85 16.85 -5.32 15.11
CA ASP A 85 18.16 -5.13 14.46
C ASP A 85 18.04 -5.23 12.94
N ASN A 86 17.24 -6.19 12.45
CA ASN A 86 16.97 -6.35 11.03
C ASN A 86 16.19 -5.16 10.49
N TYR A 87 15.23 -4.63 11.25
CA TYR A 87 14.46 -3.45 10.86
C TYR A 87 15.37 -2.22 10.70
N LEU A 88 16.25 -1.96 11.65
CA LEU A 88 17.20 -0.83 11.56
C LEU A 88 18.13 -0.98 10.35
N LYS A 89 18.65 -2.19 10.09
CA LYS A 89 19.49 -2.45 8.90
C LYS A 89 18.74 -2.18 7.62
N VAL A 90 17.50 -2.66 7.51
CA VAL A 90 16.64 -2.44 6.33
C VAL A 90 16.30 -0.97 6.14
N LEU A 91 16.03 -0.25 7.23
CA LEU A 91 15.83 1.20 7.19
C LEU A 91 17.01 1.92 6.54
N THR A 92 18.22 1.64 7.03
CA THR A 92 19.45 2.24 6.48
C THR A 92 19.65 1.84 5.02
N GLU A 93 19.50 0.56 4.67
CA GLU A 93 19.65 0.06 3.31
C GLU A 93 18.70 0.74 2.30
N LEU A 94 17.44 0.98 2.69
CA LEU A 94 16.46 1.65 1.84
C LEU A 94 16.72 3.15 1.78
N GLN A 95 17.04 3.78 2.90
CA GLN A 95 17.39 5.20 2.93
C GLN A 95 18.58 5.48 2.02
N ASP A 96 19.68 4.75 2.16
CA ASP A 96 20.86 4.88 1.29
C ASP A 96 20.50 4.70 -0.19
N THR A 97 19.60 3.75 -0.50
CA THR A 97 19.15 3.51 -1.87
C THR A 97 18.44 4.72 -2.46
N PHE A 98 17.56 5.38 -1.71
CA PHE A 98 16.81 6.54 -2.19
C PHE A 98 17.67 7.80 -2.21
N GLU A 99 18.53 8.01 -1.22
CA GLU A 99 19.43 9.16 -1.17
C GLU A 99 20.45 9.14 -2.32
N VAL A 100 21.05 8.00 -2.63
CA VAL A 100 22.00 7.85 -3.73
C VAL A 100 21.33 8.15 -5.08
N ASN A 101 20.06 7.79 -5.24
CA ASN A 101 19.30 8.07 -6.46
C ASN A 101 18.69 9.48 -6.49
N GLY A 102 18.82 10.26 -5.43
CA GLY A 102 18.20 11.59 -5.32
C GLY A 102 16.66 11.54 -5.29
N GLU A 103 16.09 10.42 -4.85
CA GLU A 103 14.64 10.20 -4.81
C GLU A 103 14.05 10.78 -3.52
N GLN A 104 13.02 11.59 -3.66
CA GLN A 104 12.25 12.10 -2.52
C GLN A 104 11.06 11.16 -2.25
N ILE A 105 11.19 10.36 -1.22
CA ILE A 105 10.15 9.41 -0.79
C ILE A 105 9.60 9.87 0.57
N GLU A 106 8.28 9.85 0.73
CA GLU A 106 7.65 10.16 2.01
C GLU A 106 8.09 9.16 3.09
N ASP A 107 8.59 9.68 4.22
CA ASP A 107 9.15 8.90 5.34
C ASP A 107 8.24 7.77 5.82
N ARG A 108 6.94 8.00 5.86
CA ARG A 108 5.98 7.00 6.33
C ARG A 108 5.87 5.82 5.40
N ILE A 109 5.93 6.06 4.07
CA ILE A 109 5.79 5.01 3.07
C ILE A 109 6.93 4.01 3.21
N TRP A 110 8.18 4.47 3.09
CA TRP A 110 9.31 3.54 3.12
C TRP A 110 9.50 2.88 4.50
N ARG A 111 9.17 3.57 5.60
CA ARG A 111 9.16 2.97 6.95
C ARG A 111 8.15 1.83 7.10
N ASN A 112 6.94 1.99 6.55
CA ASN A 112 5.93 0.93 6.57
C ASN A 112 6.39 -0.29 5.76
N TRP A 113 6.92 -0.08 4.56
CA TRP A 113 7.44 -1.15 3.73
C TRP A 113 8.66 -1.83 4.36
N SER A 114 9.47 -1.09 5.11
CA SER A 114 10.62 -1.65 5.84
C SER A 114 10.21 -2.71 6.84
N VAL A 115 9.03 -2.62 7.44
CA VAL A 115 8.50 -3.64 8.35
C VAL A 115 8.36 -4.98 7.65
N LEU A 116 7.81 -4.99 6.41
CA LEU A 116 7.66 -6.22 5.64
C LEU A 116 9.01 -6.81 5.21
N LEU A 117 9.92 -5.95 4.72
CA LEU A 117 11.23 -6.42 4.28
C LEU A 117 12.08 -6.93 5.45
N ALA A 118 12.00 -6.28 6.61
CA ALA A 118 12.66 -6.73 7.83
C ALA A 118 12.08 -8.04 8.35
N THR A 119 10.75 -8.21 8.24
CA THR A 119 10.09 -9.47 8.56
C THR A 119 10.60 -10.59 7.66
N TYR A 120 10.68 -10.34 6.35
CA TYR A 120 11.23 -11.28 5.39
C TYR A 120 12.69 -11.65 5.74
N ARG A 121 13.55 -10.66 5.98
CA ARG A 121 14.95 -10.87 6.37
C ARG A 121 15.09 -11.71 7.64
N THR A 122 14.24 -11.47 8.62
CA THR A 122 14.21 -12.21 9.88
C THR A 122 13.79 -13.67 9.70
N LEU A 123 12.75 -13.90 8.91
CA LEU A 123 12.17 -15.23 8.70
C LEU A 123 12.95 -16.08 7.70
N LYS A 124 13.63 -15.48 6.71
CA LYS A 124 14.41 -16.22 5.71
C LYS A 124 15.46 -17.14 6.33
N ASN A 125 16.03 -16.77 7.47
CA ASN A 125 17.04 -17.57 8.15
C ASN A 125 16.49 -18.81 8.88
N VAL A 126 15.16 -18.86 9.12
CA VAL A 126 14.49 -19.93 9.86
C VAL A 126 13.45 -20.67 9.03
N LEU A 127 12.92 -20.03 8.00
CA LEU A 127 11.98 -20.60 7.05
C LEU A 127 12.65 -20.77 5.68
N ASN A 128 12.38 -21.87 5.01
CA ASN A 128 12.83 -22.09 3.64
C ASN A 128 11.95 -21.31 2.67
N LEU A 129 12.18 -19.99 2.57
CA LEU A 129 11.45 -19.13 1.66
C LEU A 129 12.05 -19.18 0.24
N PRO A 130 11.23 -19.24 -0.82
CA PRO A 130 11.67 -19.55 -2.18
C PRO A 130 12.40 -18.40 -2.88
N TRP A 131 12.35 -17.18 -2.35
CA TRP A 131 12.95 -16.00 -2.96
C TRP A 131 14.24 -15.60 -2.26
N GLU A 132 15.16 -14.94 -2.98
CA GLU A 132 16.32 -14.33 -2.36
C GLU A 132 15.96 -12.96 -1.74
N TYR A 133 16.71 -12.57 -0.69
CA TYR A 133 16.48 -11.29 -0.03
C TYR A 133 16.58 -10.11 -0.99
N GLU A 134 17.53 -10.18 -1.91
CA GLU A 134 17.77 -9.11 -2.88
C GLU A 134 16.63 -8.95 -3.88
N ASP A 135 15.97 -10.04 -4.27
CA ASP A 135 14.79 -9.98 -5.13
C ASP A 135 13.61 -9.33 -4.42
N MET A 136 13.43 -9.66 -3.14
CA MET A 136 12.40 -9.03 -2.30
C MET A 136 12.70 -7.55 -2.07
N ARG A 137 13.98 -7.20 -1.85
CA ARG A 137 14.39 -5.81 -1.71
C ARG A 137 14.08 -4.98 -2.96
N LYS A 138 14.37 -5.50 -4.15
CA LYS A 138 14.04 -4.85 -5.43
C LYS A 138 12.53 -4.68 -5.59
N LEU A 139 11.76 -5.73 -5.33
CA LEU A 139 10.30 -5.70 -5.41
C LEU A 139 9.70 -4.63 -4.48
N TYR A 140 10.19 -4.57 -3.25
CA TYR A 140 9.68 -3.61 -2.26
C TYR A 140 10.12 -2.18 -2.57
N THR A 141 11.34 -1.96 -3.06
CA THR A 141 11.79 -0.65 -3.50
C THR A 141 10.92 -0.11 -4.63
N GLU A 142 10.55 -0.97 -5.60
CA GLU A 142 9.63 -0.60 -6.66
C GLU A 142 8.21 -0.32 -6.15
N GLY A 143 7.72 -1.10 -5.19
CA GLY A 143 6.44 -0.87 -4.52
C GLY A 143 6.39 0.48 -3.80
N ILE A 144 7.46 0.85 -3.09
CA ILE A 144 7.64 2.14 -2.43
C ILE A 144 7.57 3.29 -3.44
N ARG A 145 8.32 3.20 -4.55
CA ARG A 145 8.32 4.23 -5.60
C ARG A 145 6.94 4.43 -6.20
N ARG A 146 6.26 3.32 -6.51
CA ARG A 146 4.91 3.36 -7.07
C ARG A 146 3.93 4.02 -6.11
N GLN A 147 3.91 3.58 -4.86
CA GLN A 147 3.02 4.17 -3.86
C GLN A 147 3.32 5.65 -3.62
N ASN A 148 4.59 6.04 -3.57
CA ASN A 148 4.98 7.44 -3.41
C ASN A 148 4.53 8.30 -4.60
N ALA A 149 4.67 7.81 -5.83
CA ALA A 149 4.20 8.50 -7.02
C ALA A 149 2.67 8.69 -7.00
N GLU A 150 1.92 7.67 -6.58
CA GLU A 150 0.46 7.74 -6.45
C GLU A 150 0.02 8.72 -5.35
N VAL A 151 0.68 8.72 -4.20
CA VAL A 151 0.39 9.65 -3.10
C VAL A 151 0.68 11.09 -3.54
N THR A 152 1.80 11.33 -4.22
CA THR A 152 2.18 12.66 -4.72
C THR A 152 1.20 13.16 -5.78
N SER A 153 0.86 12.33 -6.77
CA SER A 153 -0.08 12.72 -7.83
C SER A 153 -1.50 13.01 -7.30
N ASN A 154 -1.95 12.25 -6.32
CA ASN A 154 -3.25 12.47 -5.70
C ASN A 154 -3.27 13.71 -4.80
N SER A 155 -2.12 14.10 -4.21
CA SER A 155 -1.99 15.32 -3.43
C SER A 155 -2.24 16.54 -4.28
N ASP A 156 -1.55 16.65 -5.42
CA ASP A 156 -1.70 17.78 -6.34
C ASP A 156 -3.12 17.90 -6.88
N MET A 157 -3.74 16.75 -7.19
CA MET A 157 -5.14 16.71 -7.64
C MET A 157 -6.13 17.06 -6.51
N GLY A 158 -5.86 16.59 -5.28
CA GLY A 158 -6.66 16.91 -4.11
C GLY A 158 -6.62 18.41 -3.81
N ASP A 159 -5.46 19.03 -3.85
CA ASP A 159 -5.28 20.47 -3.66
C ASP A 159 -5.97 21.27 -4.77
N PHE A 160 -5.81 20.84 -6.02
CA PHE A 160 -6.51 21.44 -7.16
C PHE A 160 -8.03 21.45 -6.95
N TRP A 161 -8.62 20.30 -6.65
CA TRP A 161 -10.06 20.19 -6.44
C TRP A 161 -10.54 20.95 -5.20
N SER A 162 -9.72 21.02 -4.15
CA SER A 162 -10.02 21.82 -2.96
C SER A 162 -10.09 23.32 -3.30
N ILE A 163 -9.15 23.80 -4.11
CA ILE A 163 -9.15 25.20 -4.59
C ILE A 163 -10.36 25.47 -5.48
N VAL A 164 -10.64 24.58 -6.45
CA VAL A 164 -11.78 24.72 -7.36
C VAL A 164 -13.09 24.74 -6.57
N ASN A 165 -13.24 23.87 -5.60
CA ASN A 165 -14.45 23.79 -4.78
C ASN A 165 -14.60 25.05 -3.89
N TRP A 166 -13.51 25.56 -3.34
CA TRP A 166 -13.51 26.81 -2.59
C TRP A 166 -13.92 27.99 -3.47
N LEU A 167 -13.34 28.13 -4.67
CA LEU A 167 -13.70 29.15 -5.63
C LEU A 167 -15.18 29.09 -6.04
N TYR A 168 -15.70 27.88 -6.26
CA TYR A 168 -17.10 27.66 -6.60
C TYR A 168 -18.05 28.02 -5.45
N GLN A 169 -17.74 27.60 -4.21
CA GLN A 169 -18.54 27.92 -3.03
C GLN A 169 -18.57 29.41 -2.68
N ASN A 170 -17.51 30.13 -3.02
CA ASN A 170 -17.42 31.57 -2.82
C ASN A 170 -17.84 32.39 -4.05
N GLU A 171 -18.51 31.78 -5.03
CA GLU A 171 -19.04 32.42 -6.22
C GLU A 171 -17.99 33.14 -7.10
N PHE A 172 -16.72 32.69 -7.04
CA PHE A 172 -15.66 33.20 -7.93
C PHE A 172 -15.66 32.55 -9.30
N ILE A 173 -16.17 31.31 -9.39
CA ILE A 173 -16.32 30.55 -10.64
C ILE A 173 -17.69 29.88 -10.70
N PHE A 174 -18.24 29.77 -11.90
CA PHE A 174 -19.59 29.25 -12.14
C PHE A 174 -19.56 28.09 -13.13
N GLU A 175 -20.25 26.99 -12.79
CA GLU A 175 -20.44 25.88 -13.71
C GLU A 175 -21.25 26.33 -14.92
N GLY A 176 -20.82 25.92 -16.10
CA GLY A 176 -21.44 26.31 -17.37
C GLY A 176 -20.92 27.60 -17.95
N PHE A 177 -20.12 28.40 -17.20
CA PHE A 177 -19.50 29.62 -17.64
C PHE A 177 -17.98 29.56 -17.61
N ASP A 178 -17.40 29.26 -16.45
CA ASP A 178 -15.95 29.18 -16.25
C ASP A 178 -15.43 27.75 -16.42
N PHE A 179 -16.23 26.74 -16.08
CA PHE A 179 -15.91 25.34 -16.26
C PHE A 179 -17.15 24.50 -16.53
N MET A 180 -16.96 23.29 -17.06
CA MET A 180 -18.02 22.34 -17.29
C MET A 180 -17.58 20.94 -16.89
N LEU A 181 -18.34 20.29 -16.00
CA LEU A 181 -18.15 18.89 -15.66
C LEU A 181 -18.82 17.99 -16.69
N ARG A 182 -18.05 17.15 -17.37
CA ARG A 182 -18.55 16.16 -18.30
C ARG A 182 -18.18 14.77 -17.85
N PRO A 183 -19.12 13.82 -17.76
CA PRO A 183 -18.79 12.43 -17.51
C PRO A 183 -18.00 11.86 -18.69
N VAL A 184 -16.76 11.44 -18.46
CA VAL A 184 -15.90 10.84 -19.49
C VAL A 184 -15.83 9.34 -19.24
N LYS A 185 -16.19 8.53 -20.23
CA LYS A 185 -16.14 7.07 -20.13
C LYS A 185 -14.72 6.48 -20.21
N ARG A 186 -13.77 7.20 -20.81
CA ARG A 186 -12.37 6.82 -20.92
C ARG A 186 -11.48 8.04 -21.10
N LEU A 187 -10.42 8.13 -20.30
CA LEU A 187 -9.30 9.05 -20.52
C LEU A 187 -8.23 8.31 -21.33
N LYS A 188 -7.80 8.88 -22.45
CA LYS A 188 -6.64 8.40 -23.20
C LYS A 188 -5.44 9.26 -22.79
N ALA A 189 -4.60 8.72 -21.88
CA ALA A 189 -3.30 9.34 -21.60
C ALA A 189 -2.26 8.83 -22.61
N ARG A 190 -1.59 9.72 -23.31
CA ARG A 190 -0.37 9.44 -24.06
C ARG A 190 0.84 9.74 -23.16
N ARG A 191 1.81 8.81 -23.07
CA ARG A 191 3.06 9.05 -22.37
C ARG A 191 3.72 10.34 -22.90
N GLY A 192 3.76 11.37 -22.04
CA GLY A 192 4.46 12.63 -22.29
C GLY A 192 3.63 13.79 -22.87
N GLN A 193 2.37 13.62 -23.19
CA GLN A 193 1.40 14.68 -23.48
C GLN A 193 0.00 14.17 -23.15
N ASP A 194 -0.61 14.69 -22.11
CA ASP A 194 -1.98 14.41 -21.76
C ASP A 194 -2.89 15.11 -22.76
N VAL A 195 -3.59 14.35 -23.57
CA VAL A 195 -4.66 14.85 -24.42
C VAL A 195 -5.98 14.38 -23.80
N VAL A 196 -6.69 15.33 -23.23
CA VAL A 196 -8.08 15.14 -22.79
C VAL A 196 -8.96 15.38 -24.00
N GLU A 197 -9.61 14.34 -24.54
CA GLU A 197 -10.72 14.46 -25.49
C GLU A 197 -12.04 14.39 -24.75
#